data_af501cc7ae68aaae0c6708d148956a74
#
_entry.id   af501cc7ae68aaae0c6708d148956a74
#
_cell.length_a   1.000
_cell.length_b   1.000
_cell.length_c   1.000
_cell.angle_alpha   90.00
_cell.angle_beta   90.00
_cell.angle_gamma   90.00
#
_symmetry.space_group_name_H-M   'P 1'
#
loop_
_entity.id
_entity.type
_entity.pdbx_description
1 polymer ?
#
loop_
_entity_poly.entity_id
_entity_poly.type
_entity_poly.pdbx_seq_one_letter_code
_entity_poly.pdbx_strand_id
1 'polypeptide(L)'
;MNNLNTNMTHAGRPRDEAAKSAIMTATMTLLKDFKFANLTIERIAKEAGVGKATIYRWWGSKENLLLETFLDTADDHVVFNQEAPLLDDFKQVIVELTVVLDSALGRALITAILEDRDLLDQFHQRFFEPRRQQASQLLRRGIDDGLIKADINSDMVLDMLFGDVYMNVFFYGKALDTASIDVILTSFMKGIMI
;
A
#
# COMPACT_ATOMS: atom_id res chain seq x y z
N MET A 1 -33.22 16.74 -47.83
CA MET A 1 -32.92 15.37 -47.37
C MET A 1 -31.50 15.39 -46.81
N ASN A 2 -31.39 15.61 -45.53
CA ASN A 2 -30.10 15.68 -44.82
C ASN A 2 -29.98 14.46 -43.91
N ASN A 3 -29.12 13.53 -44.28
CA ASN A 3 -28.71 12.43 -43.43
C ASN A 3 -27.48 12.91 -42.62
N LEU A 4 -27.70 13.32 -41.36
CA LEU A 4 -26.66 13.48 -40.40
C LEU A 4 -26.30 12.11 -39.79
N ASN A 5 -25.21 11.54 -40.27
CA ASN A 5 -24.63 10.31 -39.76
C ASN A 5 -23.91 10.67 -38.43
N THR A 6 -24.56 10.44 -37.31
CA THR A 6 -23.98 10.62 -35.97
C THR A 6 -23.05 9.48 -35.71
N ASN A 7 -21.74 9.69 -35.87
CA ASN A 7 -20.70 8.79 -35.42
C ASN A 7 -20.71 8.77 -33.89
N MET A 8 -21.42 7.81 -33.30
CA MET A 8 -21.30 7.50 -31.88
C MET A 8 -19.95 6.79 -31.66
N THR A 9 -18.98 7.54 -31.22
CA THR A 9 -17.74 6.99 -30.64
C THR A 9 -18.15 6.09 -29.46
N HIS A 10 -17.93 4.79 -29.59
CA HIS A 10 -18.02 3.84 -28.49
C HIS A 10 -16.94 4.18 -27.45
N ALA A 11 -17.26 5.05 -26.51
CA ALA A 11 -16.55 5.10 -25.25
C ALA A 11 -16.62 3.70 -24.63
N GLY A 12 -15.48 3.06 -24.38
CA GLY A 12 -15.42 1.74 -23.77
C GLY A 12 -16.29 1.74 -22.48
N ARG A 13 -17.10 0.68 -22.33
CA ARG A 13 -17.95 0.52 -21.14
C ARG A 13 -17.13 0.75 -19.89
N PRO A 14 -17.55 1.62 -18.93
CA PRO A 14 -16.87 1.84 -17.66
C PRO A 14 -16.53 0.49 -17.01
N ARG A 15 -15.38 0.40 -16.33
CA ARG A 15 -15.06 -0.79 -15.53
C ARG A 15 -16.24 -1.06 -14.63
N ASP A 16 -16.72 -2.30 -14.64
CA ASP A 16 -17.75 -2.73 -13.70
C ASP A 16 -17.11 -2.80 -12.31
N GLU A 17 -17.39 -1.82 -11.45
CA GLU A 17 -16.78 -1.71 -10.09
C GLU A 17 -17.10 -2.95 -9.25
N ALA A 18 -18.27 -3.57 -9.47
CA ALA A 18 -18.60 -4.82 -8.79
C ALA A 18 -17.68 -5.97 -9.24
N ALA A 19 -17.39 -6.06 -10.55
CA ALA A 19 -16.45 -7.05 -11.06
C ALA A 19 -15.00 -6.75 -10.60
N LYS A 20 -14.58 -5.48 -10.53
CA LYS A 20 -13.26 -5.08 -9.97
C LYS A 20 -13.14 -5.56 -8.52
N SER A 21 -14.10 -5.21 -7.68
CA SER A 21 -14.14 -5.60 -6.27
C SER A 21 -14.16 -7.13 -6.10
N ALA A 22 -14.94 -7.85 -6.91
CA ALA A 22 -14.98 -9.31 -6.86
C ALA A 22 -13.62 -9.96 -7.21
N ILE A 23 -12.90 -9.42 -8.22
CA ILE A 23 -11.58 -9.92 -8.60
C ILE A 23 -10.55 -9.66 -7.51
N MET A 24 -10.53 -8.47 -6.91
CA MET A 24 -9.62 -8.12 -5.82
C MET A 24 -9.91 -8.96 -4.57
N THR A 25 -11.18 -9.12 -4.20
CA THR A 25 -11.60 -9.98 -3.08
C THR A 25 -11.20 -11.44 -3.31
N ALA A 26 -11.41 -11.98 -4.52
CA ALA A 26 -10.98 -13.33 -4.88
C ALA A 26 -9.46 -13.49 -4.76
N THR A 27 -8.69 -12.49 -5.20
CA THR A 27 -7.23 -12.48 -5.08
C THR A 27 -6.79 -12.56 -3.61
N MET A 28 -7.35 -11.71 -2.75
CA MET A 28 -7.06 -11.72 -1.31
C MET A 28 -7.46 -13.04 -0.64
N THR A 29 -8.61 -13.59 -1.00
CA THR A 29 -9.10 -14.88 -0.45
C THR A 29 -8.15 -16.01 -0.81
N LEU A 30 -7.77 -16.11 -2.08
CA LEU A 30 -6.89 -17.18 -2.55
C LEU A 30 -5.47 -17.07 -1.98
N LEU A 31 -4.97 -15.87 -1.67
CA LEU A 31 -3.66 -15.68 -1.05
C LEU A 31 -3.58 -16.19 0.39
N LYS A 32 -4.72 -16.44 1.06
CA LYS A 32 -4.73 -17.09 2.39
C LYS A 32 -4.34 -18.56 2.30
N ASP A 33 -4.68 -19.23 1.20
CA ASP A 33 -4.48 -20.67 1.01
C ASP A 33 -3.34 -21.01 0.07
N PHE A 34 -2.96 -20.09 -0.82
CA PHE A 34 -1.98 -20.32 -1.88
C PHE A 34 -0.85 -19.30 -1.85
N LYS A 35 0.38 -19.78 -2.02
CA LYS A 35 1.51 -18.88 -2.31
C LYS A 35 1.28 -18.17 -3.65
N PHE A 36 1.70 -16.92 -3.77
CA PHE A 36 1.54 -16.12 -4.99
C PHE A 36 2.11 -16.79 -6.24
N ALA A 37 3.26 -17.46 -6.12
CA ALA A 37 3.87 -18.22 -7.23
C ALA A 37 2.93 -19.29 -7.82
N ASN A 38 2.05 -19.87 -7.00
CA ASN A 38 1.09 -20.92 -7.40
C ASN A 38 -0.28 -20.36 -7.77
N LEU A 39 -0.49 -19.05 -7.65
CA LEU A 39 -1.73 -18.40 -8.01
C LEU A 39 -1.74 -18.10 -9.51
N THR A 40 -2.84 -18.46 -10.18
CA THR A 40 -3.02 -18.22 -11.61
C THR A 40 -4.22 -17.33 -11.88
N ILE A 41 -4.19 -16.60 -13.00
CA ILE A 41 -5.32 -15.76 -13.45
C ILE A 41 -6.59 -16.59 -13.64
N GLU A 42 -6.47 -17.82 -14.11
CA GLU A 42 -7.61 -18.75 -14.29
C GLU A 42 -8.29 -19.04 -12.96
N ARG A 43 -7.52 -19.25 -11.89
CA ARG A 43 -8.05 -19.53 -10.56
C ARG A 43 -8.75 -18.29 -9.98
N ILE A 44 -8.14 -17.12 -10.12
CA ILE A 44 -8.74 -15.85 -9.69
C ILE A 44 -10.03 -15.59 -10.45
N ALA A 45 -10.02 -15.76 -11.77
CA ALA A 45 -11.19 -15.55 -12.61
C ALA A 45 -12.35 -16.47 -12.23
N LYS A 46 -12.05 -17.74 -11.94
CA LYS A 46 -13.05 -18.73 -11.50
C LYS A 46 -13.66 -18.33 -10.15
N GLU A 47 -12.82 -17.94 -9.19
CA GLU A 47 -13.25 -17.53 -7.85
C GLU A 47 -14.11 -16.25 -7.91
N ALA A 48 -13.71 -15.28 -8.74
CA ALA A 48 -14.42 -14.02 -8.93
C ALA A 48 -15.68 -14.13 -9.82
N GLY A 49 -15.94 -15.28 -10.45
CA GLY A 49 -17.06 -15.46 -11.37
C GLY A 49 -16.95 -14.66 -12.66
N VAL A 50 -15.73 -14.37 -13.15
CA VAL A 50 -15.47 -13.56 -14.36
C VAL A 50 -14.67 -14.33 -15.40
N GLY A 51 -14.66 -13.83 -16.64
CA GLY A 51 -13.77 -14.37 -17.69
C GLY A 51 -12.32 -13.89 -17.48
N LYS A 52 -11.32 -14.78 -17.66
CA LYS A 52 -9.89 -14.42 -17.58
C LYS A 52 -9.49 -13.25 -18.49
N ALA A 53 -10.13 -13.12 -19.64
CA ALA A 53 -9.91 -12.00 -20.56
C ALA A 53 -10.23 -10.64 -19.93
N THR A 54 -11.14 -10.59 -18.96
CA THR A 54 -11.45 -9.37 -18.20
C THR A 54 -10.27 -8.94 -17.35
N ILE A 55 -9.64 -9.88 -16.65
CA ILE A 55 -8.47 -9.62 -15.80
C ILE A 55 -7.30 -9.15 -16.64
N TYR A 56 -6.97 -9.86 -17.72
CA TYR A 56 -5.89 -9.47 -18.62
C TYR A 56 -6.11 -8.09 -19.25
N ARG A 57 -7.34 -7.78 -19.64
CA ARG A 57 -7.68 -6.48 -20.22
C ARG A 57 -7.50 -5.33 -19.23
N TRP A 58 -7.74 -5.57 -17.93
CA TRP A 58 -7.70 -4.50 -16.92
C TRP A 58 -6.32 -4.32 -16.29
N TRP A 59 -5.60 -5.39 -16.05
CA TRP A 59 -4.31 -5.36 -15.35
C TRP A 59 -3.11 -5.83 -16.18
N GLY A 60 -3.34 -6.55 -17.26
CA GLY A 60 -2.28 -7.09 -18.12
C GLY A 60 -1.55 -8.29 -17.55
N SER A 61 -1.27 -8.29 -16.23
CA SER A 61 -0.57 -9.37 -15.53
C SER A 61 -1.16 -9.66 -14.15
N LYS A 62 -0.75 -10.77 -13.57
CA LYS A 62 -1.07 -11.18 -12.20
C LYS A 62 -0.38 -10.27 -11.18
N GLU A 63 0.81 -9.85 -11.46
CA GLU A 63 1.64 -8.97 -10.66
C GLU A 63 1.02 -7.57 -10.55
N ASN A 64 0.57 -7.02 -11.66
CA ASN A 64 -0.15 -5.74 -11.67
C ASN A 64 -1.49 -5.81 -10.92
N LEU A 65 -2.22 -6.92 -11.03
CA LEU A 65 -3.43 -7.15 -10.22
C LEU A 65 -3.10 -7.19 -8.73
N LEU A 66 -2.02 -7.87 -8.35
CA LEU A 66 -1.56 -7.94 -6.96
C LEU A 66 -1.23 -6.56 -6.42
N LEU A 67 -0.44 -5.76 -7.16
CA LEU A 67 -0.10 -4.38 -6.79
C LEU A 67 -1.34 -3.51 -6.65
N GLU A 68 -2.26 -3.55 -7.63
CA GLU A 68 -3.48 -2.76 -7.58
C GLU A 68 -4.37 -3.13 -6.37
N THR A 69 -4.49 -4.43 -6.07
CA THR A 69 -5.23 -4.92 -4.90
C THR A 69 -4.59 -4.43 -3.61
N PHE A 70 -3.26 -4.43 -3.54
CA PHE A 70 -2.52 -3.93 -2.38
C PHE A 70 -2.72 -2.42 -2.20
N LEU A 71 -2.62 -1.64 -3.27
CA LEU A 71 -2.80 -0.18 -3.22
C LEU A 71 -4.21 0.19 -2.74
N ASP A 72 -5.23 -0.44 -3.30
CA ASP A 72 -6.64 -0.26 -2.92
C ASP A 72 -6.84 -0.53 -1.40
N THR A 73 -6.28 -1.65 -0.91
CA THR A 73 -6.33 -1.99 0.53
C THR A 73 -5.55 -0.99 1.39
N ALA A 74 -4.37 -0.58 0.94
CA ALA A 74 -3.51 0.32 1.71
C ALA A 74 -4.03 1.76 1.74
N ASP A 75 -4.72 2.22 0.71
CA ASP A 75 -5.32 3.55 0.66
C ASP A 75 -6.47 3.68 1.67
N ASP A 76 -7.17 2.59 1.98
CA ASP A 76 -8.22 2.55 2.99
C ASP A 76 -7.68 2.52 4.43
N HIS A 77 -6.46 2.04 4.64
CA HIS A 77 -5.91 1.79 5.98
C HIS A 77 -4.77 2.73 6.37
N VAL A 78 -3.77 2.91 5.51
CA VAL A 78 -2.55 3.67 5.85
C VAL A 78 -2.76 5.15 5.52
N VAL A 79 -3.43 5.86 6.42
CA VAL A 79 -3.84 7.26 6.23
C VAL A 79 -3.25 8.15 7.33
N PHE A 80 -2.59 9.24 6.93
CA PHE A 80 -2.12 10.27 7.85
C PHE A 80 -3.25 11.26 8.18
N ASN A 81 -3.56 11.41 9.47
CA ASN A 81 -4.49 12.41 9.97
C ASN A 81 -3.72 13.67 10.38
N GLN A 82 -3.60 14.62 9.47
CA GLN A 82 -2.84 15.86 9.69
C GLN A 82 -3.35 16.74 10.85
N GLU A 83 -4.51 16.45 11.42
CA GLU A 83 -5.09 17.18 12.55
C GLU A 83 -4.86 16.48 13.90
N ALA A 84 -4.46 15.21 13.90
CA ALA A 84 -4.16 14.47 15.12
C ALA A 84 -2.87 14.95 15.81
N PRO A 85 -2.69 14.69 17.13
CA PRO A 85 -1.41 14.87 17.77
C PRO A 85 -0.31 14.09 17.06
N LEU A 86 0.87 14.70 16.91
CA LEU A 86 1.98 14.18 16.11
C LEU A 86 2.32 12.71 16.39
N LEU A 87 2.45 12.35 17.68
CA LEU A 87 2.81 10.99 18.08
C LEU A 87 1.69 9.97 17.79
N ASP A 88 0.45 10.38 17.97
CA ASP A 88 -0.70 9.52 17.77
C ASP A 88 -0.86 9.22 16.27
N ASP A 89 -0.62 10.20 15.41
CA ASP A 89 -0.67 10.04 13.96
C ASP A 89 0.44 9.08 13.48
N PHE A 90 1.70 9.29 13.89
CA PHE A 90 2.78 8.34 13.60
C PHE A 90 2.49 6.93 14.12
N LYS A 91 1.98 6.81 15.34
CA LYS A 91 1.62 5.52 15.91
C LYS A 91 0.56 4.81 15.09
N GLN A 92 -0.53 5.52 14.75
CA GLN A 92 -1.61 4.97 13.95
C GLN A 92 -1.10 4.46 12.60
N VAL A 93 -0.32 5.27 11.90
CA VAL A 93 0.22 4.89 10.58
C VAL A 93 1.16 3.69 10.67
N ILE A 94 2.01 3.60 11.70
CA ILE A 94 2.91 2.45 11.89
C ILE A 94 2.11 1.18 12.17
N VAL A 95 1.07 1.25 13.01
CA VAL A 95 0.18 0.12 13.29
C VAL A 95 -0.48 -0.37 11.99
N GLU A 96 -1.12 0.52 11.26
CA GLU A 96 -1.83 0.18 10.02
C GLU A 96 -0.89 -0.34 8.93
N LEU A 97 0.28 0.28 8.76
CA LEU A 97 1.31 -0.18 7.84
C LEU A 97 1.79 -1.60 8.20
N THR A 98 2.01 -1.87 9.49
CA THR A 98 2.40 -3.19 9.96
C THR A 98 1.34 -4.24 9.61
N VAL A 99 0.06 -3.94 9.84
CA VAL A 99 -1.08 -4.84 9.54
C VAL A 99 -1.16 -5.12 8.03
N VAL A 100 -1.07 -4.09 7.20
CA VAL A 100 -1.17 -4.23 5.73
C VAL A 100 0.00 -5.04 5.18
N LEU A 101 1.22 -4.74 5.61
CA LEU A 101 2.43 -5.44 5.14
C LEU A 101 2.50 -6.89 5.64
N ASP A 102 2.04 -7.17 6.87
CA ASP A 102 2.04 -8.53 7.44
C ASP A 102 0.92 -9.42 6.89
N SER A 103 -0.04 -8.86 6.17
CA SER A 103 -1.11 -9.61 5.52
C SER A 103 -0.58 -10.58 4.46
N ALA A 104 -1.39 -11.61 4.09
CA ALA A 104 -1.05 -12.50 2.99
C ALA A 104 -0.81 -11.75 1.67
N LEU A 105 -1.56 -10.68 1.44
CA LEU A 105 -1.42 -9.78 0.29
C LEU A 105 -0.09 -9.01 0.33
N GLY A 106 0.25 -8.39 1.47
CA GLY A 106 1.51 -7.66 1.65
C GLY A 106 2.74 -8.56 1.47
N ARG A 107 2.75 -9.73 2.11
CA ARG A 107 3.83 -10.73 1.97
C ARG A 107 3.97 -11.24 0.53
N ALA A 108 2.85 -11.45 -0.18
CA ALA A 108 2.86 -11.83 -1.59
C ALA A 108 3.47 -10.74 -2.47
N LEU A 109 3.07 -9.47 -2.25
CA LEU A 109 3.60 -8.33 -3.00
C LEU A 109 5.10 -8.17 -2.79
N ILE A 110 5.60 -8.25 -1.55
CA ILE A 110 7.03 -8.15 -1.27
C ILE A 110 7.82 -9.23 -1.99
N THR A 111 7.32 -10.46 -2.00
CA THR A 111 7.96 -11.53 -2.77
C THR A 111 8.02 -11.20 -4.27
N ALA A 112 6.94 -10.67 -4.82
CA ALA A 112 6.87 -10.32 -6.24
C ALA A 112 7.80 -9.15 -6.62
N ILE A 113 7.87 -8.10 -5.81
CA ILE A 113 8.71 -6.92 -6.11
C ILE A 113 10.22 -7.20 -6.00
N LEU A 114 10.62 -8.24 -5.24
CA LEU A 114 12.04 -8.64 -5.18
C LEU A 114 12.51 -9.36 -6.45
N GLU A 115 11.58 -9.91 -7.24
CA GLU A 115 11.85 -10.64 -8.47
C GLU A 115 11.59 -9.79 -9.74
N ASP A 116 10.82 -8.68 -9.61
CA ASP A 116 10.38 -7.83 -10.73
C ASP A 116 10.71 -6.36 -10.47
N ARG A 117 11.69 -5.83 -11.20
CA ARG A 117 12.17 -4.45 -11.07
C ARG A 117 11.11 -3.41 -11.45
N ASP A 118 10.35 -3.68 -12.49
CA ASP A 118 9.29 -2.75 -12.95
C ASP A 118 8.16 -2.68 -11.92
N LEU A 119 7.83 -3.81 -11.29
CA LEU A 119 6.86 -3.85 -10.21
C LEU A 119 7.36 -3.10 -8.96
N LEU A 120 8.65 -3.24 -8.62
CA LEU A 120 9.27 -2.48 -7.54
C LEU A 120 9.21 -0.98 -7.79
N ASP A 121 9.53 -0.53 -9.01
CA ASP A 121 9.49 0.89 -9.37
C ASP A 121 8.05 1.45 -9.32
N GLN A 122 7.05 0.67 -9.73
CA GLN A 122 5.64 1.03 -9.59
C GLN A 122 5.21 1.09 -8.11
N PHE A 123 5.62 0.12 -7.29
CA PHE A 123 5.35 0.13 -5.84
C PHE A 123 5.96 1.37 -5.18
N HIS A 124 7.22 1.69 -5.52
CA HIS A 124 7.89 2.87 -4.99
C HIS A 124 7.12 4.15 -5.35
N GLN A 125 6.77 4.35 -6.61
CA GLN A 125 6.09 5.56 -7.08
C GLN A 125 4.65 5.70 -6.57
N ARG A 126 3.90 4.60 -6.43
CA ARG A 126 2.47 4.63 -6.16
C ARG A 126 2.12 4.39 -4.69
N PHE A 127 3.00 3.75 -3.92
CA PHE A 127 2.79 3.47 -2.50
C PHE A 127 3.78 4.21 -1.60
N PHE A 128 5.09 3.98 -1.82
CA PHE A 128 6.13 4.43 -0.90
C PHE A 128 6.29 5.95 -0.92
N GLU A 129 6.50 6.53 -2.08
CA GLU A 129 6.79 7.96 -2.22
C GLU A 129 5.65 8.88 -1.74
N PRO A 130 4.37 8.64 -2.08
CA PRO A 130 3.28 9.48 -1.57
C PRO A 130 3.18 9.46 -0.04
N ARG A 131 3.37 8.30 0.59
CA ARG A 131 3.30 8.17 2.06
C ARG A 131 4.50 8.79 2.74
N ARG A 132 5.69 8.67 2.14
CA ARG A 132 6.89 9.35 2.60
C ARG A 132 6.72 10.87 2.59
N GLN A 133 6.08 11.42 1.55
CA GLN A 133 5.78 12.85 1.48
C GLN A 133 4.80 13.28 2.57
N GLN A 134 3.76 12.51 2.85
CA GLN A 134 2.82 12.78 3.95
C GLN A 134 3.52 12.72 5.32
N ALA A 135 4.36 11.72 5.56
CA ALA A 135 5.16 11.60 6.77
C ALA A 135 6.13 12.78 6.94
N SER A 136 6.74 13.24 5.84
CA SER A 136 7.63 14.41 5.81
C SER A 136 6.88 15.70 6.18
N GLN A 137 5.64 15.86 5.69
CA GLN A 137 4.78 16.99 6.06
C GLN A 137 4.42 16.96 7.55
N LEU A 138 4.15 15.78 8.10
CA LEU A 138 3.88 15.59 9.52
C LEU A 138 5.09 15.98 10.38
N LEU A 139 6.31 15.58 10.01
CA LEU A 139 7.54 16.01 10.68
C LEU A 139 7.74 17.52 10.61
N ARG A 140 7.51 18.13 9.44
CA ARG A 140 7.63 19.58 9.25
C ARG A 140 6.66 20.32 10.16
N ARG A 141 5.40 19.87 10.26
CA ARG A 141 4.44 20.43 11.23
C ARG A 141 5.00 20.37 12.65
N GLY A 142 5.57 19.24 13.06
CA GLY A 142 6.19 19.12 14.39
C GLY A 142 7.36 20.09 14.62
N ILE A 143 8.13 20.41 13.58
CA ILE A 143 9.20 21.42 13.63
C ILE A 143 8.59 22.81 13.74
N ASP A 144 7.61 23.15 12.91
CA ASP A 144 6.95 24.47 12.89
C ASP A 144 6.23 24.77 14.22
N ASP A 145 5.67 23.75 14.86
CA ASP A 145 5.02 23.81 16.17
C ASP A 145 6.03 23.85 17.36
N GLY A 146 7.33 23.76 17.08
CA GLY A 146 8.37 23.75 18.10
C GLY A 146 8.43 22.45 18.93
N LEU A 147 7.88 21.36 18.45
CA LEU A 147 7.89 20.05 19.12
C LEU A 147 9.14 19.23 18.76
N ILE A 148 9.67 19.44 17.56
CA ILE A 148 10.81 18.72 16.99
C ILE A 148 11.93 19.70 16.70
N LYS A 149 13.17 19.29 16.92
CA LYS A 149 14.37 20.06 16.59
C LYS A 149 14.43 20.40 15.10
N ALA A 150 14.79 21.64 14.76
CA ALA A 150 14.85 22.13 13.39
C ALA A 150 16.06 21.61 12.59
N ASP A 151 17.08 21.11 13.25
CA ASP A 151 18.34 20.64 12.66
C ASP A 151 18.37 19.15 12.34
N ILE A 152 17.21 18.47 12.37
CA ILE A 152 17.11 17.04 12.00
C ILE A 152 17.20 16.83 10.49
N ASN A 153 17.74 15.69 10.10
CA ASN A 153 17.59 15.19 8.74
C ASN A 153 16.30 14.38 8.64
N SER A 154 15.23 14.98 8.09
CA SER A 154 13.90 14.36 8.01
C SER A 154 13.89 13.02 7.27
N ASP A 155 14.71 12.88 6.21
CA ASP A 155 14.78 11.62 5.45
C ASP A 155 15.36 10.49 6.30
N MET A 156 16.46 10.75 7.01
CA MET A 156 17.05 9.76 7.91
C MET A 156 16.10 9.42 9.07
N VAL A 157 15.39 10.41 9.59
CA VAL A 157 14.38 10.22 10.65
C VAL A 157 13.30 9.27 10.20
N LEU A 158 12.75 9.48 9.00
CA LEU A 158 11.72 8.60 8.44
C LEU A 158 12.25 7.19 8.12
N ASP A 159 13.47 7.09 7.58
CA ASP A 159 14.09 5.79 7.31
C ASP A 159 14.31 4.98 8.59
N MET A 160 14.74 5.63 9.67
CA MET A 160 14.89 4.97 10.98
C MET A 160 13.54 4.57 11.58
N LEU A 161 12.52 5.43 11.48
CA LEU A 161 11.21 5.19 12.07
C LEU A 161 10.44 4.06 11.37
N PHE A 162 10.40 4.08 10.06
CA PHE A 162 9.66 3.08 9.28
C PHE A 162 10.48 1.84 8.94
N GLY A 163 11.82 1.95 8.96
CA GLY A 163 12.72 0.83 8.63
C GLY A 163 12.53 -0.37 9.55
N ASP A 164 12.19 -0.14 10.83
CA ASP A 164 11.95 -1.23 11.78
C ASP A 164 10.70 -2.05 11.41
N VAL A 165 9.66 -1.42 10.86
CA VAL A 165 8.48 -2.14 10.34
C VAL A 165 8.88 -3.11 9.23
N TYR A 166 9.65 -2.63 8.26
CA TYR A 166 10.11 -3.46 7.13
C TYR A 166 11.04 -4.58 7.62
N MET A 167 11.95 -4.28 8.55
CA MET A 167 12.83 -5.31 9.14
C MET A 167 12.04 -6.40 9.86
N ASN A 168 11.07 -6.03 10.70
CA ASN A 168 10.29 -7.01 11.45
C ASN A 168 9.41 -7.86 10.53
N VAL A 169 8.67 -7.24 9.62
CA VAL A 169 7.74 -7.98 8.76
C VAL A 169 8.49 -8.85 7.74
N PHE A 170 9.53 -8.32 7.07
CA PHE A 170 10.14 -9.01 5.93
C PHE A 170 11.30 -9.93 6.33
N PHE A 171 12.13 -9.55 7.30
CA PHE A 171 13.31 -10.32 7.67
C PHE A 171 13.10 -11.17 8.92
N TYR A 172 12.40 -10.65 9.94
CA TYR A 172 12.10 -11.43 11.13
C TYR A 172 10.79 -12.23 11.04
N GLY A 173 9.96 -11.96 10.00
CA GLY A 173 8.73 -12.71 9.73
C GLY A 173 7.65 -12.52 10.78
N LYS A 174 7.64 -11.40 11.51
CA LYS A 174 6.67 -11.08 12.55
C LYS A 174 6.20 -9.63 12.46
N ALA A 175 4.92 -9.41 12.75
CA ALA A 175 4.37 -8.07 12.93
C ALA A 175 4.92 -7.42 14.22
N LEU A 176 5.03 -6.09 14.22
CA LEU A 176 5.25 -5.32 15.44
C LEU A 176 3.96 -5.29 16.26
N ASP A 177 4.04 -5.62 17.54
CA ASP A 177 2.94 -5.38 18.46
C ASP A 177 2.89 -3.91 18.93
N THR A 178 1.76 -3.50 19.45
CA THR A 178 1.54 -2.11 19.88
C THR A 178 2.55 -1.68 20.95
N ALA A 179 2.94 -2.58 21.85
CA ALA A 179 3.93 -2.26 22.90
C ALA A 179 5.32 -1.99 22.31
N SER A 180 5.75 -2.77 21.33
CA SER A 180 6.99 -2.54 20.59
C SER A 180 6.96 -1.21 19.83
N ILE A 181 5.83 -0.89 19.18
CA ILE A 181 5.63 0.39 18.48
C ILE A 181 5.75 1.56 19.46
N ASP A 182 5.13 1.48 20.65
CA ASP A 182 5.24 2.51 21.68
C ASP A 182 6.68 2.73 22.17
N VAL A 183 7.44 1.65 22.35
CA VAL A 183 8.86 1.72 22.74
C VAL A 183 9.69 2.37 21.65
N ILE A 184 9.50 1.99 20.39
CA ILE A 184 10.22 2.56 19.24
C ILE A 184 9.93 4.05 19.14
N LEU A 185 8.65 4.44 19.09
CA LEU A 185 8.24 5.85 19.00
C LEU A 185 8.80 6.66 20.18
N THR A 186 8.61 6.21 21.42
CA THR A 186 9.06 6.92 22.60
C THR A 186 10.58 7.09 22.62
N SER A 187 11.32 6.04 22.28
CA SER A 187 12.78 6.07 22.29
C SER A 187 13.33 6.96 21.19
N PHE A 188 12.73 6.87 20.00
CA PHE A 188 13.12 7.64 18.84
C PHE A 188 12.79 9.13 19.01
N MET A 189 11.55 9.44 19.42
CA MET A 189 11.09 10.82 19.57
C MET A 189 11.87 11.57 20.66
N LYS A 190 12.28 10.90 21.77
CA LYS A 190 13.18 11.51 22.79
C LYS A 190 14.48 12.04 22.19
N GLY A 191 14.98 11.47 21.11
CA GLY A 191 16.20 11.93 20.43
C GLY A 191 16.00 13.19 19.58
N ILE A 192 14.79 13.43 19.08
CA ILE A 192 14.48 14.52 18.13
C ILE A 192 13.54 15.60 18.69
N MET A 193 12.81 15.34 19.78
CA MET A 193 11.97 16.35 20.45
C MET A 193 12.82 17.36 21.20
N ILE A 194 12.26 18.57 21.38
CA ILE A 194 12.83 19.68 22.18
C ILE A 194 12.56 19.46 23.65
#